data_be83c57ab071b61a6cc30eb6723dfbdd
#
_entry.id   be83c57ab071b61a6cc30eb6723dfbdd
#
_cell.length_a   1.000
_cell.length_b   1.000
_cell.length_c   1.000
_cell.angle_alpha   90.00
_cell.angle_beta   90.00
_cell.angle_gamma   90.00
#
_symmetry.space_group_name_H-M   'P 1'
#
loop_
_entity.id
_entity.type
_entity.pdbx_description
1 polymer ?
#
loop_
_entity_poly.entity_id
_entity_poly.type
_entity_poly.pdbx_seq_one_letter_code
_entity_poly.pdbx_strand_id
1 'polypeptide(L)'
;MVKYDRILMKVSGEALSAGSGIDADSLARTADTIKQVAEKTQVAVVVGGGNFWRGRTSENMDRVTADNIGMLATVMNALALGSALTACGVKNKVFSAVTVNKVLPTYVCADANKALDEGYVVVFGGGTGAPFFTTDTAAALRACEIGAKAIFCAKAVDGVYDSDPKTNPNAKKYDEITFDKAIADNLKALDVTAMSMCREYSIPVAVFSKDEPKGILRILDGEKLGTIIK
;
A
#
# COMPACT_ATOMS: atom_id res chain seq x y z
N MET A 1 22.10 7.72 -6.75
CA MET A 1 21.78 6.28 -6.76
C MET A 1 20.46 6.09 -6.06
N VAL A 2 19.52 5.32 -6.66
CA VAL A 2 18.22 5.02 -6.02
C VAL A 2 18.48 4.22 -4.75
N LYS A 3 17.80 4.61 -3.65
CA LYS A 3 18.05 4.04 -2.31
C LYS A 3 17.59 2.57 -2.18
N TYR A 4 16.60 2.15 -2.99
CA TYR A 4 15.99 0.81 -2.92
C TYR A 4 15.82 0.24 -4.33
N ASP A 5 16.22 -1.00 -4.54
CA ASP A 5 16.15 -1.74 -5.81
C ASP A 5 14.77 -2.39 -6.06
N ARG A 6 14.00 -2.64 -4.98
CA ARG A 6 12.63 -3.15 -5.01
C ARG A 6 11.82 -2.56 -3.88
N ILE A 7 10.66 -2.01 -4.18
CA ILE A 7 9.76 -1.41 -3.19
C ILE A 7 8.33 -1.96 -3.30
N LEU A 8 7.59 -1.80 -2.20
CA LEU A 8 6.15 -1.99 -2.20
C LEU A 8 5.45 -0.65 -1.92
N MET A 9 4.53 -0.27 -2.79
CA MET A 9 3.64 0.87 -2.61
C MET A 9 2.29 0.41 -2.06
N LYS A 10 1.86 0.99 -0.95
CA LYS A 10 0.48 0.81 -0.47
C LYS A 10 -0.38 1.96 -0.99
N VAL A 11 -1.34 1.63 -1.84
CA VAL A 11 -2.30 2.57 -2.42
C VAL A 11 -3.66 2.38 -1.73
N SER A 12 -4.22 3.42 -1.13
CA SER A 12 -5.55 3.36 -0.54
C SER A 12 -6.63 3.34 -1.63
N GLY A 13 -7.79 2.74 -1.33
CA GLY A 13 -8.91 2.78 -2.28
C GLY A 13 -9.36 4.22 -2.60
N GLU A 14 -9.28 5.11 -1.61
CA GLU A 14 -9.60 6.53 -1.80
C GLU A 14 -8.69 7.22 -2.82
N ALA A 15 -7.45 6.76 -3.01
CA ALA A 15 -6.54 7.29 -4.03
C ALA A 15 -6.98 6.96 -5.47
N LEU A 16 -7.90 5.99 -5.62
CA LEU A 16 -8.45 5.55 -6.91
C LEU A 16 -9.88 6.06 -7.14
N SER A 17 -10.31 7.05 -6.36
CA SER A 17 -11.71 7.50 -6.29
C SER A 17 -11.82 9.00 -6.13
N ALA A 18 -12.90 9.57 -6.64
CA ALA A 18 -13.31 10.96 -6.38
C ALA A 18 -14.46 11.05 -5.33
N GLY A 19 -14.47 10.10 -4.37
CA GLY A 19 -15.47 10.02 -3.29
C GLY A 19 -15.93 8.58 -3.05
N SER A 20 -16.54 7.94 -4.04
CA SER A 20 -16.92 6.52 -3.98
C SER A 20 -16.70 5.84 -5.33
N GLY A 21 -16.53 4.51 -5.33
CA GLY A 21 -16.29 3.76 -6.55
C GLY A 21 -14.91 4.04 -7.15
N ILE A 22 -14.78 3.87 -8.46
CA ILE A 22 -13.56 4.07 -9.23
C ILE A 22 -13.69 5.34 -10.07
N ASP A 23 -12.67 6.21 -10.03
CA ASP A 23 -12.59 7.44 -10.82
C ASP A 23 -11.44 7.35 -11.84
N ALA A 24 -11.75 7.63 -13.10
CA ALA A 24 -10.79 7.49 -14.20
C ALA A 24 -9.57 8.41 -14.07
N ASP A 25 -9.79 9.66 -13.64
CA ASP A 25 -8.71 10.63 -13.47
C ASP A 25 -7.80 10.27 -12.30
N SER A 26 -8.38 9.78 -11.20
CA SER A 26 -7.63 9.30 -10.03
C SER A 26 -6.79 8.06 -10.36
N LEU A 27 -7.35 7.13 -11.17
CA LEU A 27 -6.61 5.98 -11.70
C LEU A 27 -5.45 6.42 -12.58
N ALA A 28 -5.69 7.33 -13.53
CA ALA A 28 -4.67 7.82 -14.44
C ALA A 28 -3.51 8.50 -13.69
N ARG A 29 -3.81 9.37 -12.71
CA ARG A 29 -2.80 10.02 -11.85
C ARG A 29 -1.98 8.99 -11.05
N THR A 30 -2.66 7.98 -10.48
CA THR A 30 -1.99 6.92 -9.72
C THR A 30 -1.10 6.07 -10.62
N ALA A 31 -1.59 5.68 -11.81
CA ALA A 31 -0.82 4.92 -12.79
C ALA A 31 0.41 5.70 -13.30
N ASP A 32 0.28 7.01 -13.55
CA ASP A 32 1.40 7.87 -13.95
C ASP A 32 2.47 7.97 -12.85
N THR A 33 2.05 8.11 -11.59
CA THR A 33 2.97 8.08 -10.44
C THR A 33 3.74 6.75 -10.37
N ILE A 34 3.02 5.61 -10.51
CA ILE A 34 3.64 4.28 -10.48
C ILE A 34 4.60 4.11 -11.66
N LYS A 35 4.25 4.59 -12.86
CA LYS A 35 5.12 4.60 -14.03
C LYS A 35 6.44 5.28 -13.76
N GLN A 36 6.40 6.53 -13.26
CA GLN A 36 7.61 7.29 -12.93
C GLN A 36 8.48 6.59 -11.88
N VAL A 37 7.86 5.93 -10.89
CA VAL A 37 8.58 5.15 -9.87
C VAL A 37 9.20 3.89 -10.48
N ALA A 38 8.49 3.20 -11.37
CA ALA A 38 8.97 1.99 -12.05
C ALA A 38 10.15 2.23 -13.00
N GLU A 39 10.35 3.46 -13.46
CA GLU A 39 11.55 3.87 -14.21
C GLU A 39 12.82 3.86 -13.33
N LYS A 40 12.67 3.86 -12.00
CA LYS A 40 13.79 3.95 -11.06
C LYS A 40 14.04 2.67 -10.28
N THR A 41 13.02 1.84 -10.05
CA THR A 41 13.11 0.66 -9.17
C THR A 41 12.04 -0.36 -9.53
N GLN A 42 12.19 -1.61 -9.06
CA GLN A 42 11.13 -2.62 -9.16
C GLN A 42 9.97 -2.26 -8.22
N VAL A 43 8.74 -2.29 -8.73
CA VAL A 43 7.55 -1.83 -8.02
C VAL A 43 6.52 -2.93 -7.87
N ALA A 44 6.12 -3.17 -6.63
CA ALA A 44 4.91 -3.90 -6.30
C ALA A 44 3.89 -2.94 -5.64
N VAL A 45 2.61 -3.19 -5.86
CA VAL A 45 1.51 -2.35 -5.34
C VAL A 45 0.49 -3.21 -4.63
N VAL A 46 0.15 -2.87 -3.39
CA VAL A 46 -1.02 -3.41 -2.68
C VAL A 46 -2.10 -2.34 -2.66
N VAL A 47 -3.30 -2.68 -3.11
CA VAL A 47 -4.43 -1.73 -3.14
C VAL A 47 -5.42 -1.98 -2.01
N GLY A 48 -5.96 -0.89 -1.44
CA GLY A 48 -7.08 -0.93 -0.49
C GLY A 48 -8.43 -0.96 -1.17
N GLY A 49 -9.50 -1.25 -0.42
CA GLY A 49 -10.89 -1.30 -0.89
C GLY A 49 -11.82 -0.23 -0.31
N GLY A 50 -11.27 0.76 0.41
CA GLY A 50 -12.04 1.71 1.22
C GLY A 50 -12.96 2.66 0.45
N ASN A 51 -12.79 2.79 -0.88
CA ASN A 51 -13.68 3.51 -1.78
C ASN A 51 -15.00 2.78 -2.06
N PHE A 52 -15.04 1.47 -1.84
CA PHE A 52 -16.25 0.66 -2.00
C PHE A 52 -16.82 0.21 -0.66
N TRP A 53 -15.95 -0.26 0.25
CA TRP A 53 -16.39 -0.93 1.47
C TRP A 53 -15.40 -0.77 2.62
N ARG A 54 -15.93 -0.43 3.80
CA ARG A 54 -15.17 -0.35 5.06
C ARG A 54 -15.71 -1.37 6.05
N GLY A 55 -15.17 -2.59 6.04
CA GLY A 55 -15.65 -3.71 6.86
C GLY A 55 -15.71 -3.45 8.36
N ARG A 56 -14.80 -2.61 8.90
CA ARG A 56 -14.76 -2.27 10.33
C ARG A 56 -15.95 -1.44 10.83
N THR A 57 -16.71 -0.80 9.94
CA THR A 57 -17.81 0.13 10.28
C THR A 57 -19.17 -0.39 9.86
N SER A 58 -19.30 -1.64 9.40
CA SER A 58 -20.58 -2.25 9.04
C SER A 58 -21.27 -2.80 10.30
N GLU A 59 -22.28 -2.06 10.79
CA GLU A 59 -23.00 -2.36 12.04
C GLU A 59 -23.93 -3.58 11.96
N ASN A 60 -24.31 -4.04 10.77
CA ASN A 60 -25.32 -5.09 10.56
C ASN A 60 -24.80 -6.31 9.79
N MET A 61 -23.51 -6.54 9.79
CA MET A 61 -22.88 -7.66 9.07
C MET A 61 -21.81 -8.32 9.93
N ASP A 62 -21.73 -9.65 9.88
CA ASP A 62 -20.64 -10.34 10.54
C ASP A 62 -19.27 -9.93 9.96
N ARG A 63 -18.24 -9.97 10.81
CA ARG A 63 -16.92 -9.46 10.47
C ARG A 63 -16.27 -10.21 9.31
N VAL A 64 -16.48 -11.52 9.21
CA VAL A 64 -15.88 -12.35 8.15
C VAL A 64 -16.47 -11.97 6.80
N THR A 65 -17.79 -11.86 6.72
CA THR A 65 -18.49 -11.43 5.50
C THR A 65 -18.08 -10.02 5.10
N ALA A 66 -18.02 -9.08 6.06
CA ALA A 66 -17.62 -7.70 5.80
C ALA A 66 -16.19 -7.60 5.26
N ASP A 67 -15.24 -8.37 5.82
CA ASP A 67 -13.86 -8.40 5.36
C ASP A 67 -13.74 -9.09 3.98
N ASN A 68 -14.52 -10.14 3.71
CA ASN A 68 -14.57 -10.77 2.38
C ASN A 68 -15.04 -9.80 1.30
N ILE A 69 -16.08 -9.00 1.57
CA ILE A 69 -16.53 -7.92 0.67
C ILE A 69 -15.40 -6.91 0.46
N GLY A 70 -14.71 -6.50 1.53
CA GLY A 70 -13.55 -5.62 1.45
C GLY A 70 -12.41 -6.21 0.60
N MET A 71 -12.13 -7.50 0.70
CA MET A 71 -11.13 -8.16 -0.15
C MET A 71 -11.57 -8.15 -1.63
N LEU A 72 -12.84 -8.43 -1.94
CA LEU A 72 -13.36 -8.35 -3.31
C LEU A 72 -13.30 -6.90 -3.85
N ALA A 73 -13.56 -5.90 -3.02
CA ALA A 73 -13.38 -4.49 -3.38
C ALA A 73 -11.95 -4.17 -3.80
N THR A 74 -10.95 -4.75 -3.10
CA THR A 74 -9.54 -4.60 -3.52
C THR A 74 -9.23 -5.30 -4.83
N VAL A 75 -9.90 -6.41 -5.16
CA VAL A 75 -9.77 -7.09 -6.46
C VAL A 75 -10.25 -6.19 -7.59
N MET A 76 -11.41 -5.53 -7.43
CA MET A 76 -11.90 -4.55 -8.40
C MET A 76 -10.91 -3.41 -8.62
N ASN A 77 -10.38 -2.84 -7.53
CA ASN A 77 -9.37 -1.77 -7.61
C ASN A 77 -8.08 -2.23 -8.29
N ALA A 78 -7.61 -3.45 -8.00
CA ALA A 78 -6.41 -4.01 -8.62
C ALA A 78 -6.57 -4.19 -10.14
N LEU A 79 -7.73 -4.68 -10.58
CA LEU A 79 -8.08 -4.78 -12.01
C LEU A 79 -8.06 -3.43 -12.70
N ALA A 80 -8.74 -2.44 -12.10
CA ALA A 80 -8.83 -1.10 -12.66
C ALA A 80 -7.44 -0.44 -12.75
N LEU A 81 -6.61 -0.57 -11.70
CA LEU A 81 -5.24 -0.05 -11.70
C LEU A 81 -4.37 -0.75 -12.75
N GLY A 82 -4.48 -2.09 -12.89
CA GLY A 82 -3.76 -2.84 -13.93
C GLY A 82 -4.13 -2.38 -15.34
N SER A 83 -5.43 -2.10 -15.58
CA SER A 83 -5.90 -1.53 -16.85
C SER A 83 -5.33 -0.13 -17.11
N ALA A 84 -5.32 0.74 -16.10
CA ALA A 84 -4.75 2.09 -16.21
C ALA A 84 -3.23 2.06 -16.45
N LEU A 85 -2.49 1.16 -15.80
CA LEU A 85 -1.06 0.93 -16.05
C LEU A 85 -0.81 0.49 -17.49
N THR A 86 -1.63 -0.42 -18.01
CA THR A 86 -1.53 -0.84 -19.42
C THR A 86 -1.80 0.32 -20.36
N ALA A 87 -2.81 1.13 -20.09
CA ALA A 87 -3.17 2.30 -20.92
C ALA A 87 -2.03 3.36 -20.96
N CYS A 88 -1.25 3.52 -19.89
CA CYS A 88 -0.09 4.42 -19.88
C CYS A 88 1.23 3.75 -20.31
N GLY A 89 1.18 2.51 -20.86
CA GLY A 89 2.32 1.79 -21.43
C GLY A 89 3.20 1.06 -20.43
N VAL A 90 2.73 0.83 -19.20
CA VAL A 90 3.45 0.08 -18.18
C VAL A 90 3.14 -1.41 -18.27
N LYS A 91 4.18 -2.24 -18.43
CA LYS A 91 4.04 -3.69 -18.29
C LYS A 91 3.65 -4.04 -16.87
N ASN A 92 2.54 -4.73 -16.69
CA ASN A 92 2.09 -5.09 -15.35
C ASN A 92 1.49 -6.50 -15.30
N LYS A 93 1.46 -7.08 -14.09
CA LYS A 93 0.73 -8.31 -13.75
C LYS A 93 -0.08 -8.07 -12.50
N VAL A 94 -1.33 -8.50 -12.54
CA VAL A 94 -2.28 -8.35 -11.42
C VAL A 94 -2.56 -9.75 -10.85
N PHE A 95 -2.41 -9.91 -9.53
CA PHE A 95 -2.70 -11.16 -8.81
C PHE A 95 -3.75 -10.92 -7.74
N SER A 96 -4.51 -11.97 -7.43
CA SER A 96 -5.48 -11.95 -6.34
C SER A 96 -5.14 -12.98 -5.26
N ALA A 97 -5.14 -12.54 -3.99
CA ALA A 97 -4.98 -13.44 -2.85
C ALA A 97 -6.22 -14.32 -2.59
N VAL A 98 -7.40 -13.88 -3.06
CA VAL A 98 -8.63 -14.68 -3.07
C VAL A 98 -8.85 -15.28 -4.46
N THR A 99 -9.37 -16.50 -4.52
CA THR A 99 -9.56 -17.22 -5.79
C THR A 99 -10.69 -16.60 -6.60
N VAL A 100 -10.34 -15.98 -7.74
CA VAL A 100 -11.24 -15.39 -8.74
C VAL A 100 -10.81 -15.78 -10.16
N ASN A 101 -10.53 -17.03 -10.39
CA ASN A 101 -9.76 -17.60 -11.51
C ASN A 101 -10.20 -17.17 -12.92
N LYS A 102 -11.49 -16.82 -13.12
CA LYS A 102 -11.94 -16.28 -14.42
C LYS A 102 -11.55 -14.84 -14.66
N VAL A 103 -11.11 -14.14 -13.64
CA VAL A 103 -10.88 -12.68 -13.68
C VAL A 103 -9.39 -12.36 -13.49
N LEU A 104 -8.76 -12.96 -12.47
CA LEU A 104 -7.33 -12.79 -12.17
C LEU A 104 -6.70 -14.12 -11.78
N PRO A 105 -5.40 -14.32 -12.05
CA PRO A 105 -4.65 -15.42 -11.49
C PRO A 105 -4.57 -15.32 -9.97
N THR A 106 -4.67 -16.48 -9.31
CA THR A 106 -4.41 -16.57 -7.88
C THR A 106 -2.94 -16.25 -7.62
N TYR A 107 -2.70 -15.49 -6.56
CA TYR A 107 -1.35 -15.11 -6.16
C TYR A 107 -0.50 -16.33 -5.80
N VAL A 108 0.66 -16.40 -6.40
CA VAL A 108 1.77 -17.30 -6.05
C VAL A 108 3.04 -16.47 -5.93
N CYS A 109 3.75 -16.57 -4.81
CA CYS A 109 4.92 -15.76 -4.51
C CYS A 109 6.00 -15.87 -5.61
N ALA A 110 6.28 -17.09 -6.11
CA ALA A 110 7.26 -17.34 -7.16
C ALA A 110 6.91 -16.61 -8.47
N ASP A 111 5.63 -16.58 -8.85
CA ASP A 111 5.17 -15.91 -10.07
C ASP A 111 5.27 -14.38 -9.96
N ALA A 112 4.99 -13.83 -8.78
CA ALA A 112 5.13 -12.41 -8.52
C ALA A 112 6.60 -11.98 -8.54
N ASN A 113 7.50 -12.74 -7.91
CA ASN A 113 8.95 -12.49 -7.94
C ASN A 113 9.48 -12.54 -9.37
N LYS A 114 9.13 -13.59 -10.12
CA LYS A 114 9.50 -13.72 -11.53
C LYS A 114 9.03 -12.52 -12.36
N ALA A 115 7.79 -12.05 -12.14
CA ALA A 115 7.27 -10.89 -12.83
C ALA A 115 8.07 -9.61 -12.51
N LEU A 116 8.42 -9.38 -11.24
CA LEU A 116 9.25 -8.25 -10.82
C LEU A 116 10.65 -8.31 -11.45
N ASP A 117 11.28 -9.48 -11.48
CA ASP A 117 12.60 -9.69 -12.09
C ASP A 117 12.58 -9.48 -13.62
N GLU A 118 11.44 -9.76 -14.27
CA GLU A 118 11.19 -9.48 -15.70
C GLU A 118 10.80 -8.00 -15.97
N GLY A 119 10.79 -7.14 -14.95
CA GLY A 119 10.51 -5.71 -15.08
C GLY A 119 9.02 -5.36 -15.19
N TYR A 120 8.12 -6.25 -14.76
CA TYR A 120 6.70 -5.91 -14.62
C TYR A 120 6.45 -5.17 -13.31
N VAL A 121 5.54 -4.22 -13.32
CA VAL A 121 4.87 -3.76 -12.10
C VAL A 121 3.90 -4.84 -11.66
N VAL A 122 3.95 -5.23 -10.39
CA VAL A 122 3.04 -6.24 -9.83
C VAL A 122 1.98 -5.58 -8.95
N VAL A 123 0.71 -5.87 -9.20
CA VAL A 123 -0.43 -5.33 -8.43
C VAL A 123 -1.13 -6.46 -7.69
N PHE A 124 -1.33 -6.29 -6.39
CA PHE A 124 -1.98 -7.27 -5.53
C PHE A 124 -3.37 -6.81 -5.10
N GLY A 125 -4.38 -7.61 -5.41
CA GLY A 125 -5.74 -7.56 -4.88
C GLY A 125 -6.02 -8.69 -3.89
N GLY A 126 -7.18 -8.67 -3.22
CA GLY A 126 -7.59 -9.71 -2.28
C GLY A 126 -6.96 -9.60 -0.89
N GLY A 127 -6.25 -8.50 -0.59
CA GLY A 127 -5.63 -8.30 0.73
C GLY A 127 -4.63 -9.38 1.09
N THR A 128 -4.75 -9.95 2.30
CA THR A 128 -4.00 -11.14 2.74
C THR A 128 -4.59 -12.45 2.23
N GLY A 129 -5.84 -12.43 1.75
CA GLY A 129 -6.65 -13.63 1.46
C GLY A 129 -7.39 -14.17 2.67
N ALA A 130 -7.26 -13.53 3.84
CA ALA A 130 -7.90 -13.94 5.10
C ALA A 130 -8.61 -12.74 5.76
N PRO A 131 -9.77 -12.97 6.41
CA PRO A 131 -10.44 -11.94 7.19
C PRO A 131 -9.62 -11.50 8.41
N PHE A 132 -10.03 -10.42 9.09
CA PHE A 132 -9.42 -9.79 10.27
C PHE A 132 -8.14 -8.99 10.02
N PHE A 133 -7.56 -9.03 8.84
CA PHE A 133 -6.37 -8.27 8.46
C PHE A 133 -6.71 -7.01 7.69
N THR A 134 -5.82 -6.04 7.73
CA THR A 134 -5.97 -4.78 7.00
C THR A 134 -5.11 -4.76 5.72
N THR A 135 -5.27 -3.69 4.94
CA THR A 135 -4.38 -3.42 3.80
C THR A 135 -2.94 -3.15 4.26
N ASP A 136 -2.71 -2.59 5.46
CA ASP A 136 -1.37 -2.38 6.00
C ASP A 136 -0.69 -3.73 6.29
N THR A 137 -1.43 -4.68 6.91
CA THR A 137 -0.95 -6.07 7.09
C THR A 137 -0.68 -6.77 5.76
N ALA A 138 -1.56 -6.60 4.76
CA ALA A 138 -1.35 -7.16 3.43
C ALA A 138 -0.08 -6.58 2.78
N ALA A 139 0.17 -5.28 2.92
CA ALA A 139 1.39 -4.65 2.41
C ALA A 139 2.65 -5.21 3.07
N ALA A 140 2.64 -5.38 4.40
CA ALA A 140 3.77 -5.98 5.13
C ALA A 140 4.02 -7.43 4.68
N LEU A 141 2.96 -8.26 4.59
CA LEU A 141 3.06 -9.65 4.14
C LEU A 141 3.66 -9.75 2.73
N ARG A 142 3.09 -9.00 1.76
CA ARG A 142 3.60 -9.03 0.38
C ARG A 142 5.02 -8.49 0.29
N ALA A 143 5.37 -7.46 1.06
CA ALA A 143 6.75 -6.93 1.10
C ALA A 143 7.76 -8.00 1.57
N CYS A 144 7.43 -8.76 2.62
CA CYS A 144 8.26 -9.89 3.07
C CYS A 144 8.42 -10.94 1.99
N GLU A 145 7.31 -11.39 1.38
CA GLU A 145 7.31 -12.47 0.39
C GLU A 145 8.08 -12.14 -0.88
N ILE A 146 8.04 -10.89 -1.34
CA ILE A 146 8.75 -10.44 -2.54
C ILE A 146 10.14 -9.87 -2.26
N GLY A 147 10.58 -9.82 -1.01
CA GLY A 147 11.87 -9.26 -0.63
C GLY A 147 11.99 -7.75 -0.88
N ALA A 148 10.88 -7.00 -0.74
CA ALA A 148 10.91 -5.54 -0.88
C ALA A 148 11.81 -4.90 0.18
N LYS A 149 12.54 -3.87 -0.19
CA LYS A 149 13.51 -3.17 0.68
C LYS A 149 12.87 -2.02 1.47
N ALA A 150 11.66 -1.61 1.11
CA ALA A 150 10.87 -0.63 1.84
C ALA A 150 9.40 -0.69 1.43
N ILE A 151 8.52 -0.22 2.33
CA ILE A 151 7.11 0.02 2.05
C ILE A 151 6.86 1.53 2.03
N PHE A 152 6.13 2.01 1.04
CA PHE A 152 5.74 3.41 0.89
C PHE A 152 4.24 3.57 1.15
N CYS A 153 3.89 4.32 2.19
CA CYS A 153 2.52 4.56 2.62
C CYS A 153 2.17 6.05 2.53
N ALA A 154 1.47 6.45 1.47
CA ALA A 154 0.88 7.78 1.39
C ALA A 154 -0.39 7.84 2.26
N LYS A 155 -0.46 8.81 3.19
CA LYS A 155 -1.55 8.99 4.15
C LYS A 155 -2.12 10.42 4.12
N ALA A 156 -3.23 10.65 4.84
CA ALA A 156 -3.82 11.99 4.97
C ALA A 156 -3.01 12.92 5.88
N VAL A 157 -2.06 12.38 6.65
CA VAL A 157 -1.10 13.11 7.48
C VAL A 157 0.29 12.98 6.87
N ASP A 158 1.13 13.99 7.10
CA ASP A 158 2.45 14.10 6.46
C ASP A 158 3.56 13.31 7.19
N GLY A 159 3.22 12.46 8.16
CA GLY A 159 4.17 11.64 8.90
C GLY A 159 3.55 11.02 10.14
N VAL A 160 4.40 10.52 11.02
CA VAL A 160 4.02 9.96 12.33
C VAL A 160 4.31 10.99 13.41
N TYR A 161 3.34 11.18 14.31
CA TYR A 161 3.39 12.14 15.41
C TYR A 161 3.31 11.43 16.75
N ASP A 162 3.81 12.09 17.81
CA ASP A 162 3.71 11.62 19.20
C ASP A 162 2.28 11.62 19.74
N SER A 163 1.39 12.39 19.10
CA SER A 163 -0.03 12.49 19.41
C SER A 163 -0.80 12.91 18.16
N ASP A 164 -2.12 12.85 18.17
CA ASP A 164 -2.94 13.22 16.99
C ASP A 164 -2.85 14.74 16.73
N PRO A 165 -2.23 15.19 15.61
CA PRO A 165 -2.09 16.61 15.30
C PRO A 165 -3.42 17.34 15.07
N LYS A 166 -4.53 16.60 14.83
CA LYS A 166 -5.86 17.20 14.70
C LYS A 166 -6.45 17.64 16.05
N THR A 167 -6.06 16.98 17.11
CA THR A 167 -6.55 17.24 18.47
C THR A 167 -5.53 17.93 19.35
N ASN A 168 -4.24 17.76 19.06
CA ASN A 168 -3.14 18.40 19.76
C ASN A 168 -2.29 19.26 18.82
N PRO A 169 -2.43 20.60 18.83
CA PRO A 169 -1.64 21.48 17.98
C PRO A 169 -0.13 21.49 18.32
N ASN A 170 0.27 20.95 19.48
CA ASN A 170 1.66 20.82 19.89
C ASN A 170 2.26 19.44 19.55
N ALA A 171 1.54 18.59 18.81
CA ALA A 171 2.03 17.30 18.38
C ALA A 171 3.33 17.42 17.59
N LYS A 172 4.32 16.61 17.93
CA LYS A 172 5.64 16.63 17.29
C LYS A 172 5.75 15.49 16.30
N LYS A 173 6.11 15.82 15.07
CA LYS A 173 6.38 14.84 14.03
C LYS A 173 7.75 14.22 14.25
N TYR A 174 7.84 12.90 14.03
CA TYR A 174 9.10 12.18 13.98
C TYR A 174 9.65 12.19 12.54
N ASP A 175 10.94 12.48 12.35
CA ASP A 175 11.64 12.23 11.09
C ASP A 175 11.93 10.73 10.94
N GLU A 176 12.35 10.09 12.05
CA GLU A 176 12.57 8.65 12.16
C GLU A 176 12.06 8.15 13.51
N ILE A 177 11.52 6.92 13.54
CA ILE A 177 11.07 6.25 14.76
C ILE A 177 11.27 4.75 14.62
N THR A 178 11.56 4.05 15.73
CA THR A 178 11.64 2.59 15.73
C THR A 178 10.25 1.96 15.78
N PHE A 179 10.10 0.75 15.22
CA PHE A 179 8.87 -0.02 15.35
C PHE A 179 8.51 -0.28 16.83
N ASP A 180 9.50 -0.59 17.67
CA ASP A 180 9.26 -0.83 19.10
C ASP A 180 8.64 0.38 19.78
N LYS A 181 9.16 1.58 19.53
CA LYS A 181 8.58 2.81 20.07
C LYS A 181 7.19 3.10 19.51
N ALA A 182 7.00 2.93 18.19
CA ALA A 182 5.71 3.16 17.55
C ALA A 182 4.62 2.22 18.09
N ILE A 183 4.97 0.96 18.39
CA ILE A 183 4.09 -0.05 18.99
C ILE A 183 3.82 0.29 20.47
N ALA A 184 4.88 0.56 21.25
CA ALA A 184 4.76 0.86 22.68
C ALA A 184 3.90 2.11 22.95
N ASP A 185 4.07 3.15 22.15
CA ASP A 185 3.32 4.40 22.22
C ASP A 185 1.93 4.31 21.53
N ASN A 186 1.55 3.13 20.99
CA ASN A 186 0.29 2.89 20.28
C ASN A 186 0.01 3.92 19.16
N LEU A 187 1.06 4.30 18.39
CA LEU A 187 0.95 5.27 17.33
C LEU A 187 0.20 4.66 16.12
N LYS A 188 -0.76 5.41 15.57
CA LYS A 188 -1.66 4.94 14.50
C LYS A 188 -1.06 5.06 13.10
N ALA A 189 0.25 4.83 12.98
CA ALA A 189 0.94 4.86 11.67
C ALA A 189 0.50 3.70 10.76
N LEU A 190 0.51 2.49 11.31
CA LEU A 190 0.07 1.23 10.70
C LEU A 190 -0.66 0.41 11.78
N ASP A 191 -1.32 -0.68 11.39
CA ASP A 191 -1.77 -1.63 12.43
C ASP A 191 -0.58 -2.38 13.07
N VAL A 192 -0.78 -2.84 14.31
CA VAL A 192 0.27 -3.49 15.11
C VAL A 192 0.83 -4.74 14.42
N THR A 193 -0.04 -5.51 13.73
CA THR A 193 0.38 -6.73 13.01
C THR A 193 1.36 -6.38 11.89
N ALA A 194 1.04 -5.34 11.10
CA ALA A 194 1.92 -4.84 10.05
C ALA A 194 3.25 -4.33 10.62
N MET A 195 3.21 -3.53 11.71
CA MET A 195 4.43 -3.02 12.37
C MET A 195 5.31 -4.16 12.90
N SER A 196 4.70 -5.17 13.55
CA SER A 196 5.44 -6.32 14.09
C SER A 196 6.11 -7.14 12.99
N MET A 197 5.43 -7.34 11.87
CA MET A 197 5.98 -8.05 10.72
C MET A 197 7.14 -7.26 10.07
N CYS A 198 6.95 -5.96 9.83
CA CYS A 198 8.00 -5.11 9.28
C CYS A 198 9.25 -5.05 10.17
N ARG A 199 9.07 -5.01 11.51
CA ARG A 199 10.16 -5.07 12.49
C ARG A 199 10.92 -6.39 12.38
N GLU A 200 10.21 -7.52 12.41
CA GLU A 200 10.80 -8.87 12.37
C GLU A 200 11.69 -9.07 11.12
N TYR A 201 11.21 -8.58 9.98
CA TYR A 201 11.93 -8.72 8.69
C TYR A 201 12.75 -7.49 8.30
N SER A 202 12.90 -6.51 9.21
CA SER A 202 13.70 -5.30 9.00
C SER A 202 13.33 -4.53 7.73
N ILE A 203 12.04 -4.41 7.43
CA ILE A 203 11.52 -3.68 6.28
C ILE A 203 11.08 -2.28 6.72
N PRO A 204 11.82 -1.21 6.41
CA PRO A 204 11.44 0.14 6.77
C PRO A 204 10.16 0.58 6.05
N VAL A 205 9.37 1.43 6.74
CA VAL A 205 8.14 2.01 6.19
C VAL A 205 8.27 3.52 6.12
N ALA A 206 8.14 4.07 4.92
CA ALA A 206 8.05 5.51 4.70
C ALA A 206 6.57 5.95 4.75
N VAL A 207 6.23 6.79 5.72
CA VAL A 207 4.90 7.41 5.87
C VAL A 207 5.00 8.87 5.51
N PHE A 208 4.20 9.33 4.54
CA PHE A 208 4.23 10.71 4.03
C PHE A 208 2.83 11.14 3.56
N SER A 209 2.66 12.45 3.30
CA SER A 209 1.37 12.97 2.83
C SER A 209 1.02 12.45 1.43
N LYS A 210 -0.23 12.02 1.24
CA LYS A 210 -0.78 11.72 -0.09
C LYS A 210 -0.86 12.95 -1.01
N ASP A 211 -0.89 14.16 -0.42
CA ASP A 211 -0.98 15.42 -1.11
C ASP A 211 0.41 15.99 -1.45
N GLU A 212 1.50 15.30 -1.06
CA GLU A 212 2.87 15.71 -1.37
C GLU A 212 3.22 15.42 -2.83
N PRO A 213 3.47 16.45 -3.65
CA PRO A 213 3.78 16.25 -5.06
C PRO A 213 5.03 15.39 -5.23
N LYS A 214 4.90 14.30 -5.98
CA LYS A 214 5.99 13.36 -6.27
C LYS A 214 6.70 12.81 -5.01
N GLY A 215 5.99 12.72 -3.87
CA GLY A 215 6.58 12.35 -2.58
C GLY A 215 7.42 11.07 -2.62
N ILE A 216 6.94 10.00 -3.27
CA ILE A 216 7.69 8.75 -3.41
C ILE A 216 9.00 8.97 -4.18
N LEU A 217 8.95 9.69 -5.29
CA LEU A 217 10.14 9.95 -6.13
C LEU A 217 11.20 10.73 -5.34
N ARG A 218 10.78 11.75 -4.60
CA ARG A 218 11.65 12.58 -3.75
C ARG A 218 12.33 11.73 -2.66
N ILE A 219 11.56 10.84 -1.99
CA ILE A 219 12.14 9.92 -0.99
C ILE A 219 13.12 8.94 -1.63
N LEU A 220 12.82 8.40 -2.82
CA LEU A 220 13.73 7.54 -3.56
C LEU A 220 15.02 8.25 -3.97
N ASP A 221 14.95 9.55 -4.25
CA ASP A 221 16.10 10.40 -4.54
C ASP A 221 16.89 10.83 -3.29
N GLY A 222 16.44 10.36 -2.10
CA GLY A 222 17.16 10.56 -0.83
C GLY A 222 16.67 11.77 -0.02
N GLU A 223 15.60 12.43 -0.43
CA GLU A 223 15.02 13.53 0.35
C GLU A 223 14.39 13.03 1.65
N LYS A 224 14.60 13.77 2.73
CA LYS A 224 13.95 13.52 4.02
C LYS A 224 12.53 14.07 3.99
N LEU A 225 11.55 13.22 3.70
CA LEU A 225 10.16 13.57 3.61
C LEU A 225 9.33 12.59 4.45
N GLY A 226 8.40 13.12 5.24
CA GLY A 226 7.55 12.31 6.09
C GLY A 226 8.27 11.73 7.30
N THR A 227 7.98 10.47 7.64
CA THR A 227 8.58 9.72 8.73
C THR A 227 9.04 8.36 8.23
N ILE A 228 10.24 7.93 8.59
CA ILE A 228 10.72 6.56 8.37
C ILE A 228 10.55 5.77 9.67
N ILE A 229 9.79 4.68 9.62
CA ILE A 229 9.67 3.70 10.70
C ILE A 229 10.63 2.54 10.39
N LYS A 230 11.53 2.20 11.33
CA LYS A 230 12.56 1.16 11.14
C LYS A 230 12.92 0.41 12.42
#